data_1d29963d0fe333e79f56f4f868c2eccb
#
_entry.id   1d29963d0fe333e79f56f4f868c2eccb
#
_cell.length_a   1.000
_cell.length_b   1.000
_cell.length_c   1.000
_cell.angle_alpha   90.00
_cell.angle_beta   90.00
_cell.angle_gamma   90.00
#
_symmetry.space_group_name_H-M   'P 1'
#
loop_
_entity.id
_entity.type
_entity.pdbx_description
1 polymer ?
#
loop_
_entity_poly.entity_id
_entity_poly.type
_entity_poly.pdbx_seq_one_letter_code
_entity_poly.pdbx_strand_id
1 'polypeptide(L)'
;GIMDGTIDVIATDHAPHSAADKNTTYDDAAFGISGLETAFSVSYTVLVRSGLISLTDLNRLMSVRPREIMEVSGRLREGEKANLTLVDLNAQYVVDSAKFVSKGKNTPFNGLTVFGKITDVVVDGNVKLSNGQLV
;
A
#
# COMPACT_ATOMS: atom_id res chain seq x y z
N GLY A 1 5.94 18.44 -3.65
CA GLY A 1 6.43 18.16 -2.29
C GLY A 1 7.25 16.87 -2.21
N ILE A 2 6.81 15.77 -2.86
CA ILE A 2 7.60 14.50 -2.89
C ILE A 2 8.92 14.70 -3.63
N MET A 3 8.90 15.40 -4.76
CA MET A 3 10.11 15.57 -5.61
C MET A 3 11.17 16.49 -5.00
N ASP A 4 10.76 17.47 -4.20
CA ASP A 4 11.66 18.41 -3.53
C ASP A 4 12.02 17.98 -2.09
N GLY A 5 11.47 16.85 -1.63
CA GLY A 5 11.72 16.29 -0.30
C GLY A 5 10.94 16.91 0.84
N THR A 6 10.03 17.84 0.57
CA THR A 6 9.13 18.43 1.60
C THR A 6 8.22 17.37 2.21
N ILE A 7 7.74 16.44 1.36
CA ILE A 7 6.98 15.25 1.79
C ILE A 7 7.93 14.07 1.75
N ASP A 8 8.17 13.46 2.89
CA ASP A 8 9.15 12.38 3.04
C ASP A 8 8.54 11.03 3.48
N VAL A 9 7.21 10.95 3.61
CA VAL A 9 6.47 9.73 3.96
C VAL A 9 5.17 9.63 3.16
N ILE A 10 4.82 8.44 2.71
CA ILE A 10 3.49 8.08 2.23
C ILE A 10 2.82 7.24 3.32
N ALA A 11 1.74 7.76 3.88
CA ALA A 11 0.89 7.06 4.84
C ALA A 11 -0.48 6.79 4.22
N THR A 12 -1.09 5.64 4.52
CA THR A 12 -2.35 5.22 3.90
C THR A 12 -3.57 5.87 4.54
N ASP A 13 -3.48 6.23 5.81
CA ASP A 13 -4.63 6.63 6.63
C ASP A 13 -5.83 5.68 6.41
N HIS A 14 -5.54 4.37 6.44
CA HIS A 14 -6.51 3.32 6.16
C HIS A 14 -7.64 3.36 7.20
N ALA A 15 -8.75 3.97 6.84
CA ALA A 15 -9.92 4.17 7.69
C ALA A 15 -11.18 3.56 7.02
N PRO A 16 -11.32 2.23 7.05
CA PRO A 16 -12.46 1.54 6.45
C PRO A 16 -13.73 1.80 7.27
N HIS A 17 -14.81 2.12 6.57
CA HIS A 17 -16.14 2.30 7.14
C HIS A 17 -17.14 1.34 6.50
N SER A 18 -18.26 1.10 7.18
CA SER A 18 -19.34 0.29 6.63
C SER A 18 -20.03 0.99 5.45
N ALA A 19 -20.76 0.23 4.64
CA ALA A 19 -21.56 0.82 3.58
C ALA A 19 -22.65 1.76 4.15
N ALA A 20 -23.18 1.46 5.31
CA ALA A 20 -24.17 2.31 5.97
C ALA A 20 -23.59 3.67 6.38
N ASP A 21 -22.37 3.68 6.93
CA ASP A 21 -21.69 4.92 7.32
C ASP A 21 -21.28 5.80 6.13
N LYS A 22 -21.14 5.19 4.94
CA LYS A 22 -20.73 5.90 3.72
C LYS A 22 -21.88 6.27 2.81
N ASN A 23 -22.99 5.54 2.85
CA ASN A 23 -24.15 5.73 1.97
C ASN A 23 -25.19 6.69 2.58
N THR A 24 -24.73 7.90 2.86
CA THR A 24 -25.53 8.99 3.43
C THR A 24 -25.16 10.30 2.73
N THR A 25 -25.64 11.44 3.23
CA THR A 25 -25.26 12.74 2.67
C THR A 25 -23.76 12.99 2.84
N TYR A 26 -23.19 13.86 1.99
CA TYR A 26 -21.77 14.16 2.07
C TYR A 26 -21.32 14.69 3.45
N ASP A 27 -22.17 15.51 4.06
CA ASP A 27 -21.87 16.12 5.36
C ASP A 27 -21.95 15.10 6.54
N ASP A 28 -22.76 14.05 6.38
CA ASP A 28 -22.96 13.03 7.41
C ASP A 28 -22.08 11.79 7.17
N ALA A 29 -21.48 11.65 5.99
CA ALA A 29 -20.70 10.47 5.65
C ALA A 29 -19.41 10.42 6.48
N ALA A 30 -19.12 9.26 7.05
CA ALA A 30 -17.89 9.05 7.80
C ALA A 30 -16.64 9.32 6.93
N PHE A 31 -15.66 10.03 7.48
CA PHE A 31 -14.38 10.30 6.81
C PHE A 31 -13.52 9.05 6.75
N GLY A 32 -12.85 8.86 5.63
CA GLY A 32 -11.87 7.79 5.47
C GLY A 32 -12.17 6.87 4.29
N ILE A 33 -11.13 6.16 3.87
CA ILE A 33 -11.15 5.22 2.76
C ILE A 33 -10.41 3.93 3.11
N SER A 34 -10.73 2.85 2.40
CA SER A 34 -9.92 1.64 2.39
C SER A 34 -8.77 1.83 1.40
N GLY A 35 -7.54 2.03 1.91
CA GLY A 35 -6.36 2.33 1.09
C GLY A 35 -5.19 1.37 1.26
N LEU A 36 -5.20 0.49 2.29
CA LEU A 36 -4.03 -0.32 2.63
C LEU A 36 -3.65 -1.31 1.54
N GLU A 37 -4.62 -2.04 0.98
CA GLU A 37 -4.38 -3.09 -0.02
C GLU A 37 -3.96 -2.55 -1.39
N THR A 38 -4.18 -1.27 -1.65
CA THR A 38 -3.81 -0.60 -2.91
C THR A 38 -2.62 0.33 -2.79
N ALA A 39 -2.13 0.55 -1.57
CA ALA A 39 -1.13 1.57 -1.27
C ALA A 39 0.11 1.50 -2.17
N PHE A 40 0.74 0.31 -2.27
CA PHE A 40 1.91 0.14 -3.10
C PHE A 40 1.59 0.31 -4.59
N SER A 41 0.59 -0.42 -5.10
CA SER A 41 0.31 -0.46 -6.54
C SER A 41 -0.15 0.89 -7.08
N VAL A 42 -0.96 1.64 -6.33
CA VAL A 42 -1.37 3.00 -6.70
C VAL A 42 -0.17 3.94 -6.69
N SER A 43 0.61 3.95 -5.60
CA SER A 43 1.81 4.80 -5.50
C SER A 43 2.84 4.46 -6.58
N TYR A 44 3.11 3.18 -6.82
CA TYR A 44 4.00 2.72 -7.88
C TYR A 44 3.53 3.18 -9.26
N THR A 45 2.25 3.00 -9.56
CA THR A 45 1.67 3.38 -10.86
C THR A 45 1.75 4.88 -11.08
N VAL A 46 1.36 5.67 -10.09
CA VAL A 46 1.25 7.12 -10.22
C VAL A 46 2.63 7.80 -10.16
N LEU A 47 3.53 7.35 -9.30
CA LEU A 47 4.78 8.06 -9.03
C LEU A 47 5.97 7.48 -9.80
N VAL A 48 6.10 6.14 -9.84
CA VAL A 48 7.29 5.52 -10.44
C VAL A 48 7.11 5.28 -11.93
N ARG A 49 5.98 4.69 -12.33
CA ARG A 49 5.74 4.43 -13.76
C ARG A 49 5.54 5.69 -14.59
N SER A 50 5.09 6.77 -13.98
CA SER A 50 5.06 8.09 -14.62
C SER A 50 6.43 8.76 -14.75
N GLY A 51 7.46 8.22 -14.10
CA GLY A 51 8.81 8.77 -14.09
C GLY A 51 9.02 9.94 -13.13
N LEU A 52 8.07 10.20 -12.22
CA LEU A 52 8.20 11.29 -11.23
C LEU A 52 9.27 10.99 -10.18
N ILE A 53 9.36 9.75 -9.71
CA ILE A 53 10.38 9.29 -8.76
C ILE A 53 10.90 7.92 -9.14
N SER A 54 12.03 7.51 -8.55
CA SER A 54 12.55 6.15 -8.71
C SER A 54 11.84 5.14 -7.78
N LEU A 55 11.99 3.84 -8.07
CA LEU A 55 11.52 2.78 -7.16
C LEU A 55 12.22 2.85 -5.79
N THR A 56 13.47 3.25 -5.77
CA THR A 56 14.23 3.47 -4.52
C THR A 56 13.62 4.59 -3.69
N ASP A 57 13.20 5.69 -4.33
CA ASP A 57 12.51 6.77 -3.63
C ASP A 57 11.17 6.31 -3.08
N LEU A 58 10.40 5.53 -3.85
CA LEU A 58 9.14 4.96 -3.36
C LEU A 58 9.38 4.06 -2.14
N ASN A 59 10.39 3.19 -2.18
CA ASN A 59 10.75 2.37 -1.03
C ASN A 59 11.16 3.23 0.18
N ARG A 60 11.89 4.32 -0.04
CA ARG A 60 12.22 5.27 1.03
C ARG A 60 10.97 5.87 1.66
N LEU A 61 10.03 6.35 0.86
CA LEU A 61 8.79 7.00 1.31
C LEU A 61 7.82 6.05 2.04
N MET A 62 7.77 4.78 1.63
CA MET A 62 6.79 3.81 2.16
C MET A 62 7.37 2.84 3.21
N SER A 63 8.70 2.74 3.31
CA SER A 63 9.33 1.74 4.18
C SER A 63 10.46 2.31 5.03
N VAL A 64 11.48 2.87 4.43
CA VAL A 64 12.69 3.28 5.17
C VAL A 64 12.38 4.45 6.11
N ARG A 65 11.83 5.52 5.57
CA ARG A 65 11.55 6.73 6.34
C ARG A 65 10.48 6.53 7.42
N PRO A 66 9.36 5.83 7.18
CA PRO A 66 8.43 5.47 8.25
C PRO A 66 9.09 4.70 9.41
N ARG A 67 9.99 3.75 9.11
CA ARG A 67 10.72 3.01 10.15
C ARG A 67 11.66 3.89 10.96
N GLU A 68 12.34 4.83 10.31
CA GLU A 68 13.20 5.80 11.01
C GLU A 68 12.39 6.66 11.97
N ILE A 69 11.23 7.17 11.56
CA ILE A 69 10.36 8.01 12.39
C ILE A 69 9.79 7.23 13.56
N MET A 70 9.39 5.99 13.32
CA MET A 70 8.80 5.11 14.35
C MET A 70 9.84 4.38 15.20
N GLU A 71 11.13 4.60 14.94
CA GLU A 71 12.26 3.92 15.61
C GLU A 71 12.16 2.38 15.56
N VAL A 72 11.57 1.86 14.47
CA VAL A 72 11.40 0.42 14.25
C VAL A 72 12.64 -0.12 13.54
N SER A 73 13.31 -1.08 14.16
CA SER A 73 14.41 -1.81 13.52
C SER A 73 13.89 -2.70 12.38
N GLY A 74 14.74 -2.98 11.43
CA GLY A 74 14.45 -3.92 10.33
C GLY A 74 15.15 -3.48 9.05
N ARG A 75 16.19 -4.22 8.70
CA ARG A 75 16.93 -4.06 7.46
C ARG A 75 17.03 -5.42 6.79
N LEU A 76 17.15 -5.41 5.48
CA LEU A 76 17.44 -6.63 4.74
C LEU A 76 18.93 -6.95 4.88
N ARG A 77 19.27 -7.75 5.89
CA ARG A 77 20.64 -8.20 6.21
C ARG A 77 20.63 -9.66 6.63
N GLU A 78 21.72 -10.35 6.37
CA GLU A 78 21.94 -11.69 6.90
C GLU A 78 21.92 -11.68 8.44
N GLY A 79 21.24 -12.67 9.02
CA GLY A 79 21.06 -12.82 10.47
C GLY A 79 19.90 -12.05 11.07
N GLU A 80 19.26 -11.15 10.32
CA GLU A 80 18.03 -10.47 10.77
C GLU A 80 16.77 -11.24 10.37
N LYS A 81 15.70 -11.04 11.13
CA LYS A 81 14.37 -11.61 10.78
C LYS A 81 13.90 -11.06 9.44
N ALA A 82 13.46 -11.96 8.58
CA ALA A 82 12.95 -11.60 7.27
C ALA A 82 11.58 -10.90 7.39
N ASN A 83 11.51 -9.64 6.95
CA ASN A 83 10.30 -8.87 6.76
C ASN A 83 10.35 -8.33 5.32
N LEU A 84 9.70 -9.05 4.40
CA LEU A 84 9.86 -8.87 2.96
C LEU A 84 8.50 -8.80 2.27
N THR A 85 8.44 -7.96 1.24
CA THR A 85 7.33 -7.95 0.29
C THR A 85 7.90 -8.15 -1.11
N LEU A 86 7.45 -9.18 -1.81
CA LEU A 86 7.81 -9.45 -3.19
C LEU A 86 6.73 -8.88 -4.11
N VAL A 87 7.18 -8.22 -5.17
CA VAL A 87 6.27 -7.52 -6.09
C VAL A 87 6.64 -7.86 -7.52
N ASP A 88 5.66 -8.29 -8.30
CA ASP A 88 5.77 -8.29 -9.77
C ASP A 88 5.45 -6.88 -10.30
N LEU A 89 6.50 -6.14 -10.64
CA LEU A 89 6.40 -4.75 -11.11
C LEU A 89 5.71 -4.63 -12.49
N ASN A 90 5.69 -5.69 -13.27
CA ASN A 90 5.10 -5.69 -14.61
C ASN A 90 3.64 -6.16 -14.61
N ALA A 91 3.23 -6.87 -13.56
CA ALA A 91 1.85 -7.33 -13.45
C ALA A 91 0.88 -6.15 -13.36
N GLN A 92 -0.08 -6.16 -14.26
CA GLN A 92 -1.17 -5.18 -14.33
C GLN A 92 -2.47 -5.83 -13.83
N TYR A 93 -3.26 -5.09 -13.07
CA TYR A 93 -4.59 -5.53 -12.67
C TYR A 93 -5.54 -4.36 -12.46
N VAL A 94 -6.83 -4.66 -12.47
CA VAL A 94 -7.89 -3.68 -12.13
C VAL A 94 -8.21 -3.83 -10.66
N VAL A 95 -8.22 -2.74 -9.93
CA VAL A 95 -8.62 -2.71 -8.52
C VAL A 95 -10.09 -3.10 -8.39
N ASP A 96 -10.35 -4.15 -7.66
CA ASP A 96 -11.70 -4.64 -7.35
C ASP A 96 -11.89 -4.61 -5.83
N SER A 97 -12.51 -3.55 -5.33
CA SER A 97 -12.71 -3.37 -3.89
C SER A 97 -13.60 -4.44 -3.26
N ALA A 98 -14.44 -5.13 -4.04
CA ALA A 98 -15.25 -6.24 -3.52
C ALA A 98 -14.37 -7.40 -3.02
N LYS A 99 -13.16 -7.55 -3.59
CA LYS A 99 -12.19 -8.58 -3.22
C LYS A 99 -11.27 -8.23 -2.06
N PHE A 100 -11.33 -7.01 -1.53
CA PHE A 100 -10.51 -6.62 -0.40
C PHE A 100 -10.75 -7.52 0.82
N VAL A 101 -9.71 -7.80 1.56
CA VAL A 101 -9.79 -8.45 2.87
C VAL A 101 -10.42 -7.52 3.90
N SER A 102 -10.14 -6.24 3.80
CA SER A 102 -10.79 -5.20 4.59
C SER A 102 -12.32 -5.32 4.50
N LYS A 103 -13.02 -5.20 5.63
CA LYS A 103 -14.50 -5.20 5.68
C LYS A 103 -15.08 -3.97 4.99
N GLY A 104 -14.47 -2.80 5.16
CA GLY A 104 -14.84 -1.59 4.42
C GLY A 104 -14.33 -1.66 2.98
N LYS A 105 -15.24 -1.46 2.02
CA LYS A 105 -14.97 -1.57 0.59
C LYS A 105 -14.89 -0.21 -0.11
N ASN A 106 -15.11 0.87 0.63
CA ASN A 106 -15.12 2.22 0.07
C ASN A 106 -13.70 2.69 -0.23
N THR A 107 -13.40 2.89 -1.50
CA THR A 107 -12.13 3.39 -1.99
C THR A 107 -12.32 4.13 -3.32
N PRO A 108 -11.62 5.27 -3.55
CA PRO A 108 -11.65 5.95 -4.83
C PRO A 108 -10.88 5.22 -5.93
N PHE A 109 -10.14 4.17 -5.56
CA PHE A 109 -9.28 3.42 -6.48
C PHE A 109 -10.01 2.27 -7.18
N ASN A 110 -11.27 1.98 -6.82
CA ASN A 110 -12.03 0.90 -7.45
C ASN A 110 -12.17 1.14 -8.96
N GLY A 111 -11.89 0.11 -9.74
CA GLY A 111 -11.90 0.20 -11.21
C GLY A 111 -10.64 0.79 -11.85
N LEU A 112 -9.69 1.32 -11.07
CA LEU A 112 -8.42 1.78 -11.62
C LEU A 112 -7.54 0.62 -12.07
N THR A 113 -6.91 0.78 -13.22
CA THR A 113 -5.85 -0.10 -13.68
C THR A 113 -4.53 0.32 -13.05
N VAL A 114 -3.91 -0.59 -12.32
CA VAL A 114 -2.64 -0.36 -11.60
C VAL A 114 -1.61 -1.43 -11.92
N PHE A 115 -0.35 -1.12 -11.65
CA PHE A 115 0.79 -2.01 -11.80
C PHE A 115 1.46 -2.30 -10.45
N GLY A 116 2.30 -3.33 -10.41
CA GLY A 116 3.01 -3.71 -9.20
C GLY A 116 2.14 -4.55 -8.27
N LYS A 117 1.91 -5.80 -8.68
CA LYS A 117 1.13 -6.76 -7.90
C LYS A 117 2.01 -7.41 -6.83
N ILE A 118 1.60 -7.32 -5.57
CA ILE A 118 2.25 -8.04 -4.48
C ILE A 118 1.97 -9.53 -4.66
N THR A 119 3.03 -10.33 -4.72
CA THR A 119 2.95 -11.78 -4.88
C THR A 119 3.14 -12.52 -3.57
N ASP A 120 4.11 -12.08 -2.75
CA ASP A 120 4.44 -12.76 -1.50
C ASP A 120 4.75 -11.75 -0.40
N VAL A 121 4.44 -12.12 0.84
CA VAL A 121 4.75 -11.35 2.04
C VAL A 121 5.28 -12.28 3.12
N VAL A 122 6.43 -11.92 3.67
CA VAL A 122 7.04 -12.61 4.80
C VAL A 122 7.10 -11.64 5.98
N VAL A 123 6.63 -12.07 7.14
CA VAL A 123 6.66 -11.30 8.39
C VAL A 123 7.33 -12.15 9.46
N ASP A 124 8.38 -11.61 10.05
CA ASP A 124 9.20 -12.29 11.07
C ASP A 124 9.66 -13.70 10.66
N GLY A 125 10.00 -13.87 9.38
CA GLY A 125 10.42 -15.14 8.80
C GLY A 125 9.27 -16.07 8.42
N ASN A 126 8.01 -15.70 8.66
CA ASN A 126 6.84 -16.51 8.32
C ASN A 126 6.16 -15.98 7.05
N VAL A 127 5.88 -16.85 6.11
CA VAL A 127 5.08 -16.50 4.92
C VAL A 127 3.66 -16.21 5.35
N LYS A 128 3.13 -15.06 4.96
CA LYS A 128 1.74 -14.61 5.23
C LYS A 128 0.91 -14.49 3.97
N LEU A 129 1.57 -14.23 2.85
CA LEU A 129 0.98 -14.24 1.53
C LEU A 129 1.89 -15.05 0.62
N SER A 130 1.34 -15.92 -0.20
CA SER A 130 2.08 -16.66 -1.24
C SER A 130 1.27 -16.73 -2.52
N ASN A 131 1.91 -16.37 -3.65
CA ASN A 131 1.24 -16.29 -4.95
C ASN A 131 -0.05 -15.44 -4.93
N GLY A 132 -0.07 -14.40 -4.11
CA GLY A 132 -1.22 -13.49 -3.97
C GLY A 132 -2.37 -14.04 -3.13
N GLN A 133 -2.17 -15.14 -2.41
CA GLN A 133 -3.15 -15.75 -1.52
C GLN A 133 -2.65 -15.76 -0.07
N LEU A 134 -3.52 -15.46 0.89
CA LEU A 134 -3.22 -15.55 2.31
C LEU A 134 -2.98 -17.01 2.69
N VAL A 135 -1.95 -17.25 3.53
CA VAL A 135 -1.51 -18.58 3.99
C VAL A 135 -1.78 -18.69 5.49
#